data_268cfe8db924b51832ec2ef3c0a5841a
#
_entry.id   268cfe8db924b51832ec2ef3c0a5841a
#
_cell.length_a   1.000
_cell.length_b   1.000
_cell.length_c   1.000
_cell.angle_alpha   90.00
_cell.angle_beta   90.00
_cell.angle_gamma   90.00
#
_symmetry.space_group_name_H-M   'P 1'
#
loop_
_entity.id
_entity.type
_entity.pdbx_description
1 polymer ?
#
loop_
_entity_poly.entity_id
_entity_poly.type
_entity_poly.pdbx_seq_one_letter_code
_entity_poly.pdbx_strand_id
1 'polypeptide(L)'
;MLKFKMTLLAAGVVAAAGFSGAEARDLTVVGFGGAVQDAFREAYFTPYAKEKGIKVLEDTTNGGLAKQKAMVDAGNVTWDVMQMEDDELTMACEQGLLEEIDWSTKPHADEIDPSQFKECGVGALSWANILTYDTGKIADGPKNWADFWNVEKWPGKRGLRKTAKLTMEVALMADGVPPSEVYSVIATKEGQDRAFAKLDELKPYIQWWESGAQPQEWLSSGDVVMTTAYNGRVDTAQKEGKNFAIIWDGQINSTEFWAIMKGTPNLDQSVAFVEYLMSKEPQAVFANTIAYGVSNVKAMEALSADRLAKLPSAPDNLKNAVRFDAGFWIDHGEELAERFATWVAQ
;
A
#
# COMPACT_ATOMS: atom_id res chain seq x y z
N MET A 1 63.68 -48.83 48.32
CA MET A 1 62.45 -48.02 48.50
C MET A 1 62.47 -46.85 47.50
N LEU A 2 61.79 -46.99 46.34
CA LEU A 2 61.81 -46.02 45.32
C LEU A 2 60.44 -45.29 45.37
N LYS A 3 60.46 -43.97 45.64
CA LYS A 3 59.27 -43.12 45.66
C LYS A 3 59.02 -42.58 44.25
N PHE A 4 57.95 -43.05 43.60
CA PHE A 4 57.42 -42.48 42.35
C PHE A 4 56.65 -41.20 42.67
N LYS A 5 57.06 -40.07 42.10
CA LYS A 5 56.27 -38.81 42.07
C LYS A 5 55.43 -38.79 40.82
N MET A 6 54.11 -38.86 40.97
CA MET A 6 53.14 -38.67 39.91
C MET A 6 52.87 -37.21 39.76
N THR A 7 53.24 -36.63 38.57
CA THR A 7 52.92 -35.24 38.19
C THR A 7 51.64 -35.27 37.38
N LEU A 8 50.53 -34.68 37.91
CA LEU A 8 49.30 -34.45 37.16
C LEU A 8 49.51 -33.26 36.25
N LEU A 9 49.41 -33.45 34.91
CA LEU A 9 49.23 -32.44 33.95
C LEU A 9 47.70 -32.12 33.83
N ALA A 10 47.28 -30.96 34.26
CA ALA A 10 45.93 -30.44 33.98
C ALA A 10 45.91 -29.83 32.58
N ALA A 11 45.30 -30.52 31.63
CA ALA A 11 45.02 -29.97 30.30
C ALA A 11 43.76 -29.07 30.37
N GLY A 12 43.96 -27.75 30.32
CA GLY A 12 42.89 -26.77 30.21
C GLY A 12 42.28 -26.81 28.80
N VAL A 13 41.08 -27.31 28.65
CA VAL A 13 40.29 -27.19 27.44
C VAL A 13 39.72 -25.77 27.40
N VAL A 14 40.31 -24.91 26.57
CA VAL A 14 39.70 -23.62 26.21
C VAL A 14 38.60 -23.92 25.21
N ALA A 15 37.33 -23.91 25.66
CA ALA A 15 36.18 -23.91 24.77
C ALA A 15 36.12 -22.55 24.09
N ALA A 16 36.58 -22.47 22.85
CA ALA A 16 36.29 -21.37 21.98
C ALA A 16 34.78 -21.41 21.66
N ALA A 17 33.99 -20.60 22.36
CA ALA A 17 32.62 -20.30 21.97
C ALA A 17 32.71 -19.58 20.63
N GLY A 18 32.57 -20.34 19.54
CA GLY A 18 32.32 -19.75 18.22
C GLY A 18 31.02 -19.01 18.28
N PHE A 19 31.07 -17.69 18.25
CA PHE A 19 29.94 -16.88 17.84
C PHE A 19 29.68 -17.23 16.36
N SER A 20 28.78 -18.19 16.12
CA SER A 20 28.14 -18.33 14.82
C SER A 20 27.35 -17.06 14.63
N GLY A 21 27.94 -16.04 14.01
CA GLY A 21 27.16 -14.98 13.44
C GLY A 21 26.13 -15.64 12.53
N ALA A 22 24.88 -15.51 12.83
CA ALA A 22 23.83 -15.94 11.90
C ALA A 22 24.14 -15.25 10.58
N GLU A 23 24.46 -16.01 9.54
CA GLU A 23 24.66 -15.49 8.20
C GLU A 23 23.33 -14.83 7.82
N ALA A 24 23.35 -13.50 7.60
CA ALA A 24 22.13 -12.76 7.26
C ALA A 24 21.59 -13.37 5.96
N ARG A 25 20.34 -13.82 6.01
CA ARG A 25 19.65 -14.29 4.79
C ARG A 25 19.44 -13.13 3.82
N ASP A 26 19.11 -13.42 2.57
CA ASP A 26 18.75 -12.40 1.59
C ASP A 26 17.63 -11.46 2.12
N LEU A 27 17.73 -10.16 1.80
CA LEU A 27 16.74 -9.16 2.19
C LEU A 27 15.41 -9.45 1.51
N THR A 28 14.34 -9.57 2.27
CA THR A 28 12.98 -9.81 1.75
C THR A 28 12.12 -8.57 1.88
N VAL A 29 11.64 -8.06 0.74
CA VAL A 29 10.77 -6.88 0.64
C VAL A 29 9.37 -7.31 0.20
N VAL A 30 8.35 -6.80 0.89
CA VAL A 30 6.96 -7.18 0.67
C VAL A 30 6.14 -5.98 0.20
N GLY A 31 5.41 -6.16 -0.88
CA GLY A 31 4.53 -5.13 -1.43
C GLY A 31 3.17 -5.70 -1.85
N PHE A 32 2.37 -4.88 -2.52
CA PHE A 32 1.02 -5.26 -2.99
C PHE A 32 1.00 -5.89 -4.39
N GLY A 33 2.16 -6.31 -4.90
CA GLY A 33 2.26 -7.02 -6.18
C GLY A 33 1.84 -6.22 -7.43
N GLY A 34 1.86 -6.88 -8.59
CA GLY A 34 1.47 -6.31 -9.89
C GLY A 34 2.29 -5.08 -10.29
N ALA A 35 1.70 -4.17 -11.06
CA ALA A 35 2.40 -3.03 -11.66
C ALA A 35 3.17 -2.15 -10.66
N VAL A 36 2.69 -2.00 -9.40
CA VAL A 36 3.44 -1.23 -8.39
C VAL A 36 4.71 -1.95 -7.95
N GLN A 37 4.64 -3.28 -7.78
CA GLN A 37 5.80 -4.10 -7.45
C GLN A 37 6.82 -4.11 -8.59
N ASP A 38 6.36 -4.16 -9.84
CA ASP A 38 7.23 -4.08 -11.02
C ASP A 38 7.94 -2.73 -11.09
N ALA A 39 7.22 -1.63 -10.81
CA ALA A 39 7.81 -0.30 -10.72
C ALA A 39 8.83 -0.17 -9.57
N PHE A 40 8.56 -0.77 -8.41
CA PHE A 40 9.54 -0.85 -7.31
C PHE A 40 10.77 -1.66 -7.70
N ARG A 41 10.60 -2.77 -8.38
CA ARG A 41 11.71 -3.60 -8.86
C ARG A 41 12.60 -2.83 -9.81
N GLU A 42 12.00 -2.08 -10.74
CA GLU A 42 12.73 -1.24 -11.69
C GLU A 42 13.46 -0.08 -11.01
N ALA A 43 12.74 0.67 -10.15
CA ALA A 43 13.27 1.89 -9.56
C ALA A 43 14.20 1.65 -8.35
N TYR A 44 13.92 0.61 -7.56
CA TYR A 44 14.55 0.40 -6.26
C TYR A 44 15.29 -0.92 -6.13
N PHE A 45 14.60 -2.06 -6.29
CA PHE A 45 15.14 -3.35 -5.85
C PHE A 45 16.31 -3.79 -6.71
N THR A 46 16.18 -3.74 -8.03
CA THR A 46 17.25 -4.14 -8.96
C THR A 46 18.46 -3.23 -8.89
N PRO A 47 18.32 -1.88 -8.90
CA PRO A 47 19.46 -0.97 -8.76
C PRO A 47 20.19 -1.15 -7.43
N TYR A 48 19.46 -1.23 -6.31
CA TYR A 48 20.04 -1.43 -4.98
C TYR A 48 20.80 -2.75 -4.88
N ALA A 49 20.16 -3.85 -5.29
CA ALA A 49 20.77 -5.18 -5.29
C ALA A 49 22.09 -5.20 -6.07
N LYS A 50 22.11 -4.54 -7.24
CA LYS A 50 23.31 -4.42 -8.06
C LYS A 50 24.40 -3.57 -7.41
N GLU A 51 24.01 -2.43 -6.81
CA GLU A 51 24.96 -1.53 -6.15
C GLU A 51 25.63 -2.17 -4.94
N LYS A 52 24.86 -2.86 -4.11
CA LYS A 52 25.33 -3.46 -2.86
C LYS A 52 25.87 -4.88 -3.03
N GLY A 53 25.71 -5.50 -4.20
CA GLY A 53 26.13 -6.88 -4.44
C GLY A 53 25.35 -7.92 -3.60
N ILE A 54 24.09 -7.63 -3.30
CA ILE A 54 23.21 -8.49 -2.50
C ILE A 54 22.05 -9.01 -3.36
N LYS A 55 21.24 -9.89 -2.79
CA LYS A 55 19.98 -10.33 -3.38
C LYS A 55 18.81 -9.74 -2.60
N VAL A 56 17.86 -9.15 -3.31
CA VAL A 56 16.56 -8.73 -2.79
C VAL A 56 15.53 -9.75 -3.21
N LEU A 57 14.90 -10.39 -2.24
CA LEU A 57 13.76 -11.29 -2.43
C LEU A 57 12.47 -10.48 -2.36
N GLU A 58 11.48 -10.91 -3.10
CA GLU A 58 10.18 -10.25 -3.14
C GLU A 58 9.09 -11.21 -2.67
N ASP A 59 8.15 -10.71 -1.85
CA ASP A 59 6.90 -11.38 -1.51
C ASP A 59 5.75 -10.39 -1.66
N THR A 60 4.52 -10.88 -1.59
CA THR A 60 3.32 -10.05 -1.76
C THR A 60 2.32 -10.28 -0.64
N THR A 61 1.52 -9.23 -0.37
CA THR A 61 0.39 -9.26 0.56
C THR A 61 -0.82 -8.57 -0.07
N ASN A 62 -2.00 -8.87 0.43
CA ASN A 62 -3.23 -8.12 0.16
C ASN A 62 -3.69 -7.29 1.38
N GLY A 63 -2.77 -7.06 2.33
CA GLY A 63 -3.03 -6.36 3.59
C GLY A 63 -3.38 -7.31 4.75
N GLY A 64 -3.69 -6.71 5.89
CA GLY A 64 -3.96 -7.40 7.15
C GLY A 64 -2.69 -7.74 7.94
N LEU A 65 -2.82 -7.91 9.26
CA LEU A 65 -1.68 -8.05 10.19
C LEU A 65 -1.45 -9.48 10.70
N ALA A 66 -2.28 -10.45 10.31
CA ALA A 66 -2.25 -11.80 10.89
C ALA A 66 -0.92 -12.53 10.64
N LYS A 67 -0.34 -12.41 9.43
CA LYS A 67 0.92 -13.06 9.07
C LYS A 67 2.10 -12.41 9.79
N GLN A 68 2.12 -11.07 9.86
CA GLN A 68 3.13 -10.29 10.58
C GLN A 68 3.14 -10.69 12.05
N LYS A 69 1.97 -10.66 12.68
CA LYS A 69 1.80 -11.07 14.08
C LYS A 69 2.29 -12.50 14.33
N ALA A 70 1.92 -13.44 13.48
CA ALA A 70 2.37 -14.83 13.61
C ALA A 70 3.89 -14.97 13.51
N MET A 71 4.56 -14.21 12.63
CA MET A 71 6.02 -14.24 12.50
C MET A 71 6.71 -13.65 13.73
N VAL A 72 6.22 -12.52 14.25
CA VAL A 72 6.80 -11.87 15.44
C VAL A 72 6.58 -12.72 16.69
N ASP A 73 5.36 -13.22 16.92
CA ASP A 73 5.03 -14.08 18.07
C ASP A 73 5.85 -15.38 18.07
N ALA A 74 6.15 -15.93 16.90
CA ALA A 74 6.97 -17.13 16.76
C ALA A 74 8.48 -16.85 16.85
N GLY A 75 8.92 -15.59 16.85
CA GLY A 75 10.33 -15.22 16.76
C GLY A 75 11.01 -15.70 15.47
N ASN A 76 10.23 -15.89 14.40
CA ASN A 76 10.71 -16.35 13.09
C ASN A 76 10.23 -15.39 11.99
N VAL A 77 10.90 -14.24 11.93
CA VAL A 77 10.56 -13.15 10.99
C VAL A 77 11.26 -13.42 9.66
N THR A 78 10.46 -13.67 8.61
CA THR A 78 10.94 -13.95 7.26
C THR A 78 10.77 -12.78 6.29
N TRP A 79 10.00 -11.77 6.66
CA TRP A 79 9.83 -10.50 5.96
C TRP A 79 10.70 -9.43 6.65
N ASP A 80 11.36 -8.59 5.89
CA ASP A 80 12.24 -7.56 6.44
C ASP A 80 11.63 -6.16 6.31
N VAL A 81 11.33 -5.76 5.09
CA VAL A 81 10.75 -4.45 4.77
C VAL A 81 9.38 -4.64 4.14
N MET A 82 8.40 -3.86 4.59
CA MET A 82 7.04 -3.93 4.10
C MET A 82 6.54 -2.59 3.61
N GLN A 83 5.77 -2.63 2.53
CA GLN A 83 4.85 -1.58 2.11
C GLN A 83 3.55 -1.75 2.87
N MET A 84 3.07 -0.70 3.55
CA MET A 84 1.87 -0.76 4.39
C MET A 84 0.95 0.44 4.16
N GLU A 85 -0.36 0.22 4.21
CA GLU A 85 -1.36 1.31 4.27
C GLU A 85 -1.26 2.05 5.62
N ASP A 86 -1.70 3.31 5.71
CA ASP A 86 -1.53 4.19 6.87
C ASP A 86 -2.18 3.64 8.15
N ASP A 87 -3.39 3.12 8.05
CA ASP A 87 -4.10 2.49 9.17
C ASP A 87 -3.42 1.20 9.63
N GLU A 88 -2.99 0.36 8.71
CA GLU A 88 -2.27 -0.88 9.02
C GLU A 88 -0.90 -0.61 9.66
N LEU A 89 -0.16 0.38 9.15
CA LEU A 89 1.11 0.81 9.76
C LEU A 89 0.92 1.22 11.22
N THR A 90 -0.08 2.06 11.48
CA THR A 90 -0.36 2.56 12.84
C THR A 90 -0.73 1.41 13.77
N MET A 91 -1.67 0.54 13.37
CA MET A 91 -2.05 -0.63 14.17
C MET A 91 -0.88 -1.61 14.40
N ALA A 92 -0.05 -1.84 13.39
CA ALA A 92 1.11 -2.72 13.51
C ALA A 92 2.18 -2.15 14.45
N CYS A 93 2.39 -0.82 14.41
CA CYS A 93 3.28 -0.11 15.30
C CYS A 93 2.81 -0.23 16.76
N GLU A 94 1.54 0.07 17.06
CA GLU A 94 0.93 -0.03 18.38
C GLU A 94 0.97 -1.46 18.94
N GLN A 95 0.86 -2.47 18.07
CA GLN A 95 0.96 -3.89 18.45
C GLN A 95 2.42 -4.38 18.60
N GLY A 96 3.42 -3.52 18.39
CA GLY A 96 4.84 -3.88 18.50
C GLY A 96 5.32 -4.85 17.41
N LEU A 97 4.69 -4.84 16.22
CA LEU A 97 5.03 -5.70 15.09
C LEU A 97 6.12 -5.10 14.19
N LEU A 98 6.46 -3.82 14.41
CA LEU A 98 7.40 -3.05 13.60
C LEU A 98 8.55 -2.51 14.45
N GLU A 99 9.68 -2.22 13.81
CA GLU A 99 10.78 -1.50 14.45
C GLU A 99 10.47 0.00 14.48
N GLU A 100 10.65 0.61 15.65
CA GLU A 100 10.55 2.05 15.84
C GLU A 100 11.88 2.70 15.42
N ILE A 101 11.85 3.47 14.35
CA ILE A 101 13.03 4.13 13.79
C ILE A 101 12.71 5.59 13.52
N ASP A 102 13.49 6.49 14.12
CA ASP A 102 13.40 7.92 13.81
C ASP A 102 13.98 8.23 12.42
N TRP A 103 13.12 8.10 11.42
CA TRP A 103 13.47 8.35 10.03
C TRP A 103 13.83 9.82 9.75
N SER A 104 13.39 10.76 10.61
CA SER A 104 13.70 12.18 10.48
C SER A 104 15.18 12.51 10.72
N THR A 105 15.92 11.59 11.32
CA THR A 105 17.36 11.72 11.59
C THR A 105 18.24 11.01 10.56
N LYS A 106 17.63 10.32 9.59
CA LYS A 106 18.33 9.50 8.61
C LYS A 106 18.78 10.27 7.37
N PRO A 107 19.71 9.73 6.58
CA PRO A 107 20.08 10.33 5.29
C PRO A 107 18.86 10.65 4.43
N HIS A 108 18.89 11.78 3.72
CA HIS A 108 17.81 12.30 2.86
C HIS A 108 16.54 12.78 3.59
N ALA A 109 16.49 12.76 4.94
CA ALA A 109 15.32 13.19 5.70
C ALA A 109 14.94 14.66 5.44
N ASP A 110 15.91 15.53 5.16
CA ASP A 110 15.70 16.94 4.79
C ASP A 110 15.04 17.15 3.41
N GLU A 111 14.97 16.09 2.61
CA GLU A 111 14.29 16.08 1.31
C GLU A 111 12.90 15.43 1.37
N ILE A 112 12.53 14.81 2.50
CA ILE A 112 11.21 14.17 2.69
C ILE A 112 10.22 15.17 3.24
N ASP A 113 9.00 15.18 2.71
CA ASP A 113 7.90 15.96 3.29
C ASP A 113 7.69 15.53 4.77
N PRO A 114 7.75 16.47 5.74
CA PRO A 114 7.64 16.13 7.16
C PRO A 114 6.38 15.34 7.55
N SER A 115 5.28 15.48 6.78
CA SER A 115 4.05 14.72 7.01
C SER A 115 4.18 13.22 6.69
N GLN A 116 5.27 12.83 6.03
CA GLN A 116 5.55 11.47 5.61
C GLN A 116 6.34 10.66 6.65
N PHE A 117 6.70 11.25 7.78
CA PHE A 117 7.31 10.53 8.90
C PHE A 117 6.24 10.03 9.86
N LYS A 118 6.33 8.76 10.20
CA LYS A 118 5.53 8.09 11.23
C LYS A 118 6.48 7.39 12.21
N GLU A 119 6.00 7.02 13.40
CA GLU A 119 6.78 6.38 14.45
C GLU A 119 7.50 5.10 13.95
N CYS A 120 6.80 4.26 13.18
CA CYS A 120 7.34 3.00 12.67
C CYS A 120 7.54 2.98 11.14
N GLY A 121 7.49 4.14 10.46
CA GLY A 121 7.58 4.14 9.01
C GLY A 121 7.88 5.48 8.37
N VAL A 122 8.22 5.43 7.08
CA VAL A 122 8.42 6.61 6.23
C VAL A 122 7.65 6.45 4.93
N GLY A 123 7.11 7.55 4.41
CA GLY A 123 6.28 7.58 3.21
C GLY A 123 6.93 6.88 2.01
N ALA A 124 6.22 5.92 1.45
CA ALA A 124 6.61 5.16 0.27
C ALA A 124 6.06 5.77 -1.01
N LEU A 125 4.75 5.96 -1.04
CA LEU A 125 4.02 6.52 -2.17
C LEU A 125 2.66 7.09 -1.74
N SER A 126 2.10 8.00 -2.56
CA SER A 126 0.71 8.41 -2.44
C SER A 126 -0.11 7.87 -3.62
N TRP A 127 -1.30 7.36 -3.32
CA TRP A 127 -2.21 6.74 -4.27
C TRP A 127 -3.62 7.33 -4.19
N ALA A 128 -4.43 7.01 -5.19
CA ALA A 128 -5.86 7.28 -5.18
C ALA A 128 -6.66 6.07 -5.65
N ASN A 129 -7.76 5.79 -4.93
CA ASN A 129 -8.85 4.99 -5.46
C ASN A 129 -9.75 5.90 -6.31
N ILE A 130 -9.92 5.53 -7.57
CA ILE A 130 -10.60 6.34 -8.58
C ILE A 130 -11.67 5.51 -9.32
N LEU A 131 -12.60 6.21 -9.97
CA LEU A 131 -13.47 5.63 -10.95
C LEU A 131 -12.76 5.57 -12.30
N THR A 132 -12.84 4.44 -12.98
CA THR A 132 -12.26 4.25 -14.32
C THR A 132 -13.18 3.44 -15.23
N TYR A 133 -13.09 3.71 -16.53
CA TYR A 133 -13.84 3.03 -17.58
C TYR A 133 -13.06 3.03 -18.90
N ASP A 134 -13.48 2.23 -19.88
CA ASP A 134 -12.85 2.16 -21.21
C ASP A 134 -13.56 3.12 -22.19
N THR A 135 -12.86 4.20 -22.60
CA THR A 135 -13.38 5.19 -23.55
C THR A 135 -13.61 4.63 -24.95
N GLY A 136 -12.97 3.52 -25.29
CA GLY A 136 -13.22 2.82 -26.55
C GLY A 136 -14.57 2.07 -26.57
N LYS A 137 -15.12 1.78 -25.37
CA LYS A 137 -16.42 1.12 -25.20
C LYS A 137 -17.54 2.08 -24.81
N ILE A 138 -17.21 3.15 -24.09
CA ILE A 138 -18.18 4.15 -23.61
C ILE A 138 -17.72 5.55 -24.04
N ALA A 139 -18.38 6.14 -25.04
CA ALA A 139 -18.02 7.45 -25.58
C ALA A 139 -18.41 8.62 -24.67
N ASP A 140 -19.59 8.58 -24.02
CA ASP A 140 -20.04 9.54 -23.02
C ASP A 140 -19.99 8.84 -21.64
N GLY A 141 -18.81 8.83 -21.03
CA GLY A 141 -18.55 8.10 -19.79
C GLY A 141 -19.04 8.81 -18.53
N PRO A 142 -18.95 8.13 -17.39
CA PRO A 142 -19.30 8.68 -16.08
C PRO A 142 -18.38 9.85 -15.70
N LYS A 143 -18.90 10.76 -14.85
CA LYS A 143 -18.15 11.94 -14.36
C LYS A 143 -17.96 11.95 -12.86
N ASN A 144 -18.75 11.16 -12.13
CA ASN A 144 -18.77 11.11 -10.67
C ASN A 144 -19.31 9.75 -10.18
N TRP A 145 -19.38 9.57 -8.88
CA TRP A 145 -19.87 8.31 -8.29
C TRP A 145 -21.37 8.08 -8.49
N ALA A 146 -22.23 9.13 -8.60
CA ALA A 146 -23.64 8.96 -8.93
C ALA A 146 -23.81 8.35 -10.33
N ASP A 147 -22.99 8.76 -11.28
CA ASP A 147 -22.97 8.17 -12.62
C ASP A 147 -22.54 6.68 -12.59
N PHE A 148 -21.63 6.30 -11.69
CA PHE A 148 -21.22 4.90 -11.50
C PHE A 148 -22.42 4.00 -11.10
N TRP A 149 -23.38 4.51 -10.33
CA TRP A 149 -24.61 3.82 -9.94
C TRP A 149 -25.66 3.78 -11.05
N ASN A 150 -25.56 4.60 -12.09
CA ASN A 150 -26.56 4.68 -13.15
C ASN A 150 -26.46 3.48 -14.12
N VAL A 151 -27.07 2.36 -13.73
CA VAL A 151 -27.07 1.12 -14.51
C VAL A 151 -28.03 1.18 -15.71
N GLU A 152 -28.97 2.14 -15.73
CA GLU A 152 -29.89 2.35 -16.86
C GLU A 152 -29.15 3.02 -18.02
N LYS A 153 -28.36 4.07 -17.74
CA LYS A 153 -27.56 4.76 -18.76
C LYS A 153 -26.41 3.92 -19.27
N TRP A 154 -25.74 3.17 -18.36
CA TRP A 154 -24.61 2.29 -18.70
C TRP A 154 -24.89 0.88 -18.21
N PRO A 155 -25.61 0.05 -18.97
CA PRO A 155 -25.90 -1.33 -18.58
C PRO A 155 -24.64 -2.20 -18.45
N GLY A 156 -24.59 -3.06 -17.42
CA GLY A 156 -23.50 -3.99 -17.19
C GLY A 156 -22.96 -3.96 -15.76
N LYS A 157 -21.95 -4.75 -15.50
CA LYS A 157 -21.37 -4.91 -14.16
C LYS A 157 -20.46 -3.76 -13.76
N ARG A 158 -20.31 -3.57 -12.46
CA ARG A 158 -19.44 -2.61 -11.79
C ARG A 158 -18.40 -3.35 -10.97
N GLY A 159 -17.12 -3.01 -11.13
CA GLY A 159 -16.05 -3.52 -10.28
C GLY A 159 -15.93 -2.70 -9.00
N LEU A 160 -16.08 -3.33 -7.84
CA LEU A 160 -15.82 -2.73 -6.52
C LEU A 160 -14.87 -3.60 -5.72
N ARG A 161 -14.09 -2.99 -4.83
CA ARG A 161 -13.24 -3.72 -3.88
C ARG A 161 -14.09 -4.46 -2.87
N LYS A 162 -13.76 -5.71 -2.58
CA LYS A 162 -14.49 -6.56 -1.62
C LYS A 162 -14.08 -6.24 -0.18
N THR A 163 -14.18 -4.97 0.19
CA THR A 163 -13.90 -4.47 1.54
C THR A 163 -14.88 -3.36 1.88
N ALA A 164 -15.18 -3.16 3.17
CA ALA A 164 -15.93 -1.98 3.62
C ALA A 164 -15.15 -0.71 3.29
N LYS A 165 -13.85 -0.70 3.62
CA LYS A 165 -12.89 0.37 3.32
C LYS A 165 -12.85 0.69 1.82
N LEU A 166 -12.93 1.96 1.46
CA LEU A 166 -13.07 2.53 0.11
C LEU A 166 -14.43 2.31 -0.55
N THR A 167 -15.14 1.24 -0.24
CA THR A 167 -16.44 0.92 -0.86
C THR A 167 -17.59 1.69 -0.22
N MET A 168 -17.57 1.85 1.11
CA MET A 168 -18.61 2.63 1.80
C MET A 168 -18.48 4.14 1.51
N GLU A 169 -17.28 4.66 1.39
CA GLU A 169 -17.04 6.06 1.01
C GLU A 169 -17.59 6.38 -0.39
N VAL A 170 -17.31 5.52 -1.38
CA VAL A 170 -17.85 5.75 -2.74
C VAL A 170 -19.37 5.61 -2.79
N ALA A 171 -19.95 4.72 -1.97
CA ALA A 171 -21.41 4.58 -1.87
C ALA A 171 -22.06 5.84 -1.30
N LEU A 172 -21.49 6.42 -0.23
CA LEU A 172 -21.98 7.69 0.33
C LEU A 172 -21.87 8.85 -0.67
N MET A 173 -20.75 8.96 -1.38
CA MET A 173 -20.60 9.97 -2.43
C MET A 173 -21.60 9.75 -3.58
N ALA A 174 -21.86 8.51 -3.96
CA ALA A 174 -22.88 8.18 -4.96
C ALA A 174 -24.31 8.55 -4.50
N ASP A 175 -24.54 8.55 -3.18
CA ASP A 175 -25.79 8.97 -2.55
C ASP A 175 -25.82 10.48 -2.24
N GLY A 176 -24.87 11.27 -2.76
CA GLY A 176 -24.83 12.71 -2.70
C GLY A 176 -24.21 13.29 -1.42
N VAL A 177 -23.50 12.49 -0.61
CA VAL A 177 -22.71 13.03 0.50
C VAL A 177 -21.48 13.76 -0.06
N PRO A 178 -21.25 15.03 0.31
CA PRO A 178 -20.06 15.75 -0.13
C PRO A 178 -18.77 15.05 0.33
N PRO A 179 -17.69 15.05 -0.48
CA PRO A 179 -16.40 14.45 -0.10
C PRO A 179 -15.89 14.87 1.29
N SER A 180 -16.07 16.14 1.66
CA SER A 180 -15.65 16.68 2.97
C SER A 180 -16.46 16.15 4.17
N GLU A 181 -17.61 15.52 3.94
CA GLU A 181 -18.53 15.06 4.98
C GLU A 181 -18.56 13.51 5.09
N VAL A 182 -17.88 12.80 4.19
CA VAL A 182 -17.94 11.32 4.12
C VAL A 182 -17.64 10.68 5.47
N TYR A 183 -16.54 11.05 6.12
CA TYR A 183 -16.16 10.43 7.40
C TYR A 183 -17.04 10.87 8.58
N SER A 184 -17.53 12.10 8.59
CA SER A 184 -18.50 12.54 9.63
C SER A 184 -19.84 11.81 9.51
N VAL A 185 -20.26 11.47 8.29
CA VAL A 185 -21.47 10.69 8.04
C VAL A 185 -21.28 9.22 8.40
N ILE A 186 -20.22 8.57 7.88
CA ILE A 186 -19.98 7.13 8.10
C ILE A 186 -19.64 6.79 9.57
N ALA A 187 -19.20 7.77 10.38
CA ALA A 187 -18.99 7.61 11.81
C ALA A 187 -20.30 7.38 12.59
N THR A 188 -21.44 7.65 11.97
CA THR A 188 -22.75 7.43 12.59
C THR A 188 -23.39 6.12 12.11
N LYS A 189 -24.19 5.49 12.98
CA LYS A 189 -24.96 4.30 12.57
C LYS A 189 -25.87 4.58 11.37
N GLU A 190 -26.53 5.71 11.37
CA GLU A 190 -27.43 6.16 10.29
C GLU A 190 -26.66 6.33 8.97
N GLY A 191 -25.46 6.88 9.01
CA GLY A 191 -24.60 7.01 7.83
C GLY A 191 -24.09 5.67 7.31
N GLN A 192 -23.76 4.75 8.21
CA GLN A 192 -23.40 3.39 7.82
C GLN A 192 -24.59 2.66 7.18
N ASP A 193 -25.80 2.75 7.78
CA ASP A 193 -27.02 2.16 7.23
C ASP A 193 -27.34 2.76 5.84
N ARG A 194 -27.13 4.06 5.67
CA ARG A 194 -27.26 4.76 4.39
C ARG A 194 -26.29 4.23 3.33
N ALA A 195 -25.01 4.02 3.69
CA ALA A 195 -24.02 3.44 2.77
C ALA A 195 -24.43 2.03 2.32
N PHE A 196 -24.85 1.16 3.24
CA PHE A 196 -25.31 -0.18 2.89
C PHE A 196 -26.59 -0.16 2.05
N ALA A 197 -27.57 0.70 2.35
CA ALA A 197 -28.77 0.86 1.54
C ALA A 197 -28.41 1.29 0.09
N LYS A 198 -27.42 2.18 -0.06
CA LYS A 198 -26.92 2.57 -1.38
C LYS A 198 -26.22 1.43 -2.11
N LEU A 199 -25.46 0.61 -1.41
CA LEU A 199 -24.82 -0.58 -1.96
C LEU A 199 -25.86 -1.64 -2.38
N ASP A 200 -26.99 -1.78 -1.67
CA ASP A 200 -28.08 -2.69 -2.04
C ASP A 200 -28.64 -2.40 -3.44
N GLU A 201 -28.73 -1.13 -3.84
CA GLU A 201 -29.18 -0.74 -5.20
C GLU A 201 -28.24 -1.31 -6.28
N LEU A 202 -26.95 -1.34 -6.02
CA LEU A 202 -25.93 -1.77 -6.98
C LEU A 202 -25.58 -3.26 -6.88
N LYS A 203 -25.89 -3.91 -5.77
CA LYS A 203 -25.48 -5.28 -5.44
C LYS A 203 -25.68 -6.32 -6.57
N PRO A 204 -26.81 -6.33 -7.33
CA PRO A 204 -26.98 -7.27 -8.43
C PRO A 204 -26.01 -7.11 -9.59
N TYR A 205 -25.37 -5.94 -9.66
CA TYR A 205 -24.46 -5.55 -10.75
C TYR A 205 -22.99 -5.56 -10.34
N ILE A 206 -22.66 -5.85 -9.06
CA ILE A 206 -21.28 -5.78 -8.58
C ILE A 206 -20.51 -7.05 -8.97
N GLN A 207 -19.28 -6.83 -9.41
CA GLN A 207 -18.21 -7.82 -9.49
C GLN A 207 -17.11 -7.40 -8.52
N TRP A 208 -16.89 -8.23 -7.49
CA TRP A 208 -15.98 -7.93 -6.39
C TRP A 208 -14.55 -8.26 -6.73
N TRP A 209 -13.64 -7.29 -6.67
CA TRP A 209 -12.22 -7.52 -6.80
C TRP A 209 -11.51 -7.52 -5.43
N GLU A 210 -10.47 -8.33 -5.32
CA GLU A 210 -9.65 -8.49 -4.12
C GLU A 210 -8.18 -8.13 -4.41
N SER A 211 -7.71 -8.30 -5.64
CA SER A 211 -6.38 -7.90 -6.11
C SER A 211 -6.45 -6.64 -6.96
N GLY A 212 -5.53 -5.70 -6.75
CA GLY A 212 -5.46 -4.45 -7.52
C GLY A 212 -5.17 -4.62 -9.02
N ALA A 213 -4.85 -5.82 -9.51
CA ALA A 213 -4.70 -6.12 -10.94
C ALA A 213 -6.04 -6.42 -11.63
N GLN A 214 -7.03 -6.96 -10.92
CA GLN A 214 -8.31 -7.40 -11.47
C GLN A 214 -9.12 -6.30 -12.17
N PRO A 215 -9.21 -5.05 -11.66
CA PRO A 215 -9.97 -3.99 -12.32
C PRO A 215 -9.58 -3.74 -13.78
N GLN A 216 -8.28 -3.66 -14.08
CA GLN A 216 -7.78 -3.41 -15.43
C GLN A 216 -8.01 -4.61 -16.36
N GLU A 217 -7.87 -5.83 -15.85
CA GLU A 217 -8.16 -7.07 -16.58
C GLU A 217 -9.62 -7.11 -16.98
N TRP A 218 -10.54 -6.85 -16.06
CA TRP A 218 -11.99 -6.88 -16.32
C TRP A 218 -12.49 -5.76 -17.23
N LEU A 219 -11.89 -4.56 -17.15
CA LEU A 219 -12.17 -3.52 -18.16
C LEU A 219 -11.70 -3.93 -19.54
N SER A 220 -10.51 -4.54 -19.64
CA SER A 220 -9.94 -5.01 -20.91
C SER A 220 -10.80 -6.10 -21.53
N SER A 221 -11.21 -7.11 -20.75
CA SER A 221 -12.08 -8.22 -21.20
C SER A 221 -13.52 -7.75 -21.48
N GLY A 222 -13.99 -6.71 -20.78
CA GLY A 222 -15.37 -6.24 -20.84
C GLY A 222 -16.28 -6.93 -19.82
N ASP A 223 -15.71 -7.59 -18.83
CA ASP A 223 -16.47 -8.20 -17.72
C ASP A 223 -17.17 -7.16 -16.86
N VAL A 224 -16.60 -5.94 -16.78
CA VAL A 224 -17.21 -4.78 -16.17
C VAL A 224 -17.21 -3.60 -17.14
N VAL A 225 -18.20 -2.71 -17.02
CA VAL A 225 -18.28 -1.49 -17.83
C VAL A 225 -17.54 -0.33 -17.21
N MET A 226 -17.43 -0.30 -15.89
CA MET A 226 -16.65 0.65 -15.09
C MET A 226 -16.29 0.01 -13.75
N THR A 227 -15.24 0.51 -13.11
CA THR A 227 -14.71 -0.06 -11.86
C THR A 227 -14.04 0.99 -11.00
N THR A 228 -13.96 0.73 -9.70
CA THR A 228 -12.96 1.37 -8.85
C THR A 228 -11.59 0.75 -9.15
N ALA A 229 -10.54 1.54 -9.11
CA ALA A 229 -9.16 1.07 -9.30
C ALA A 229 -8.15 2.04 -8.66
N TYR A 230 -6.91 1.59 -8.51
CA TYR A 230 -5.80 2.46 -8.12
C TYR A 230 -5.22 3.18 -9.34
N ASN A 231 -5.10 4.50 -9.24
CA ASN A 231 -4.73 5.38 -10.35
C ASN A 231 -3.42 4.99 -11.06
N GLY A 232 -2.39 4.61 -10.32
CA GLY A 232 -1.09 4.22 -10.91
C GLY A 232 -1.19 2.97 -11.79
N ARG A 233 -2.02 1.99 -11.40
CA ARG A 233 -2.24 0.78 -12.20
C ARG A 233 -3.01 1.10 -13.49
N VAL A 234 -3.92 2.09 -13.44
CA VAL A 234 -4.62 2.57 -14.65
C VAL A 234 -3.65 3.33 -15.56
N ASP A 235 -2.74 4.17 -15.03
CA ASP A 235 -1.66 4.83 -15.80
C ASP A 235 -0.78 3.80 -16.53
N THR A 236 -0.42 2.70 -15.86
CA THR A 236 0.35 1.61 -16.49
C THR A 236 -0.43 1.00 -17.65
N ALA A 237 -1.71 0.66 -17.46
CA ALA A 237 -2.54 0.13 -18.53
C ALA A 237 -2.69 1.13 -19.71
N GLN A 238 -2.78 2.43 -19.42
CA GLN A 238 -2.79 3.46 -20.48
C GLN A 238 -1.47 3.48 -21.27
N LYS A 239 -0.30 3.32 -20.61
CA LYS A 239 1.01 3.20 -21.28
C LYS A 239 1.09 1.96 -22.17
N GLU A 240 0.39 0.90 -21.79
CA GLU A 240 0.25 -0.34 -22.59
C GLU A 240 -0.79 -0.22 -23.73
N GLY A 241 -1.34 0.97 -23.95
CA GLY A 241 -2.26 1.26 -25.05
C GLY A 241 -3.73 1.03 -24.73
N LYS A 242 -4.11 0.87 -23.46
CA LYS A 242 -5.52 0.81 -23.07
C LYS A 242 -6.15 2.20 -23.05
N ASN A 243 -7.38 2.30 -23.55
CA ASN A 243 -8.14 3.56 -23.59
C ASN A 243 -8.90 3.81 -22.28
N PHE A 244 -8.25 3.66 -21.13
CA PHE A 244 -8.90 3.87 -19.85
C PHE A 244 -8.89 5.33 -19.44
N ALA A 245 -10.05 5.87 -19.04
CA ALA A 245 -10.14 7.17 -18.42
C ALA A 245 -10.02 7.07 -16.90
N ILE A 246 -9.45 8.10 -16.28
CA ILE A 246 -9.42 8.29 -14.82
C ILE A 246 -10.38 9.44 -14.52
N ILE A 247 -11.35 9.21 -13.63
CA ILE A 247 -12.22 10.24 -13.07
C ILE A 247 -11.72 10.58 -11.68
N TRP A 248 -11.23 11.81 -11.53
CA TRP A 248 -10.63 12.29 -10.29
C TRP A 248 -11.65 12.83 -9.30
N ASP A 249 -12.86 13.14 -9.76
CA ASP A 249 -13.93 13.67 -8.91
C ASP A 249 -14.34 12.65 -7.85
N GLY A 250 -14.21 13.02 -6.59
CA GLY A 250 -14.44 12.12 -5.46
C GLY A 250 -13.39 11.01 -5.30
N GLN A 251 -12.15 11.22 -5.81
CA GLN A 251 -11.07 10.28 -5.52
C GLN A 251 -10.85 10.15 -4.00
N ILE A 252 -10.50 8.96 -3.54
CA ILE A 252 -10.05 8.74 -2.17
C ILE A 252 -8.55 8.56 -2.21
N ASN A 253 -7.79 9.48 -1.59
CA ASN A 253 -6.33 9.42 -1.59
C ASN A 253 -5.74 9.11 -0.22
N SER A 254 -4.62 8.41 -0.22
CA SER A 254 -3.83 8.10 0.96
C SER A 254 -2.34 7.97 0.62
N THR A 255 -1.55 7.75 1.68
CA THR A 255 -0.13 7.43 1.60
C THR A 255 0.09 6.01 2.09
N GLU A 256 1.00 5.30 1.45
CA GLU A 256 1.58 4.07 1.97
C GLU A 256 2.99 4.33 2.48
N PHE A 257 3.45 3.47 3.36
CA PHE A 257 4.69 3.65 4.09
C PHE A 257 5.60 2.43 3.95
N TRP A 258 6.91 2.66 3.98
CA TRP A 258 7.90 1.63 4.23
C TRP A 258 8.06 1.43 5.73
N ALA A 259 7.98 0.20 6.19
CA ALA A 259 8.16 -0.22 7.57
C ALA A 259 9.10 -1.42 7.66
N ILE A 260 9.76 -1.60 8.80
CA ILE A 260 10.66 -2.73 9.06
C ILE A 260 10.03 -3.64 10.11
N MET A 261 9.99 -4.93 9.83
CA MET A 261 9.41 -5.94 10.72
C MET A 261 10.22 -6.08 12.01
N LYS A 262 9.53 -6.09 13.15
CA LYS A 262 10.11 -6.31 14.47
C LYS A 262 10.81 -7.66 14.54
N GLY A 263 12.09 -7.64 15.02
CA GLY A 263 12.86 -8.87 15.18
C GLY A 263 13.40 -9.47 13.88
N THR A 264 13.42 -8.71 12.78
CA THR A 264 14.12 -9.13 11.56
C THR A 264 15.61 -9.40 11.84
N PRO A 265 16.20 -10.50 11.35
CA PRO A 265 17.64 -10.73 11.46
C PRO A 265 18.47 -9.78 10.57
N ASN A 266 17.83 -9.06 9.64
CA ASN A 266 18.47 -8.17 8.66
C ASN A 266 18.27 -6.68 9.01
N LEU A 267 18.15 -6.29 10.29
CA LEU A 267 17.77 -4.92 10.68
C LEU A 267 18.65 -3.84 10.04
N ASP A 268 19.99 -3.95 10.18
CA ASP A 268 20.89 -2.92 9.63
C ASP A 268 20.79 -2.82 8.11
N GLN A 269 20.63 -3.96 7.42
CA GLN A 269 20.46 -3.99 5.97
C GLN A 269 19.10 -3.41 5.55
N SER A 270 18.06 -3.67 6.33
CA SER A 270 16.71 -3.12 6.11
C SER A 270 16.69 -1.61 6.27
N VAL A 271 17.37 -1.08 7.32
CA VAL A 271 17.52 0.36 7.52
C VAL A 271 18.25 1.00 6.33
N ALA A 272 19.40 0.44 5.93
CA ALA A 272 20.17 0.95 4.79
C ALA A 272 19.37 0.89 3.47
N PHE A 273 18.51 -0.12 3.32
CA PHE A 273 17.62 -0.21 2.15
C PHE A 273 16.55 0.88 2.18
N VAL A 274 15.87 1.10 3.30
CA VAL A 274 14.85 2.17 3.40
C VAL A 274 15.48 3.55 3.24
N GLU A 275 16.68 3.80 3.79
CA GLU A 275 17.45 5.03 3.53
C GLU A 275 17.69 5.25 2.02
N TYR A 276 18.02 4.19 1.27
CA TYR A 276 18.13 4.26 -0.18
C TYR A 276 16.78 4.58 -0.85
N LEU A 277 15.67 3.99 -0.36
CA LEU A 277 14.33 4.27 -0.88
C LEU A 277 13.90 5.73 -0.65
N MET A 278 14.43 6.43 0.35
CA MET A 278 14.18 7.84 0.62
C MET A 278 14.91 8.77 -0.36
N SER A 279 15.91 8.29 -1.09
CA SER A 279 16.74 9.14 -1.95
C SER A 279 16.00 9.62 -3.21
N LYS A 280 16.44 10.79 -3.71
CA LYS A 280 15.79 11.52 -4.81
C LYS A 280 15.73 10.71 -6.11
N GLU A 281 16.86 10.15 -6.55
CA GLU A 281 16.98 9.55 -7.86
C GLU A 281 16.08 8.33 -8.03
N PRO A 282 16.08 7.32 -7.12
CA PRO A 282 15.16 6.19 -7.19
C PRO A 282 13.68 6.60 -7.12
N GLN A 283 13.34 7.57 -6.27
CA GLN A 283 11.96 8.06 -6.18
C GLN A 283 11.51 8.78 -7.46
N ALA A 284 12.39 9.53 -8.11
CA ALA A 284 12.08 10.16 -9.39
C ALA A 284 11.87 9.10 -10.51
N VAL A 285 12.69 8.04 -10.53
CA VAL A 285 12.50 6.91 -11.45
C VAL A 285 11.14 6.27 -11.20
N PHE A 286 10.81 5.94 -9.95
CA PHE A 286 9.53 5.33 -9.59
C PHE A 286 8.33 6.18 -10.04
N ALA A 287 8.31 7.48 -9.70
CA ALA A 287 7.22 8.38 -10.07
C ALA A 287 7.09 8.56 -11.59
N ASN A 288 8.15 8.39 -12.39
CA ASN A 288 8.09 8.38 -13.85
C ASN A 288 7.58 7.03 -14.40
N THR A 289 7.92 5.92 -13.73
CA THR A 289 7.52 4.58 -14.15
C THR A 289 6.02 4.36 -13.92
N ILE A 290 5.48 4.75 -12.74
CA ILE A 290 4.06 4.60 -12.40
C ILE A 290 3.52 5.90 -11.78
N ALA A 291 2.26 6.29 -12.05
CA ALA A 291 1.68 7.57 -11.61
C ALA A 291 1.24 7.56 -10.14
N TYR A 292 2.18 7.31 -9.26
CA TYR A 292 2.03 7.54 -7.82
C TYR A 292 2.90 8.72 -7.37
N GLY A 293 2.44 9.45 -6.35
CA GLY A 293 3.27 10.45 -5.71
C GLY A 293 4.37 9.79 -4.88
N VAL A 294 5.42 10.54 -4.56
CA VAL A 294 6.52 10.08 -3.72
C VAL A 294 6.77 11.05 -2.57
N SER A 295 7.45 10.59 -1.53
CA SER A 295 7.69 11.35 -0.30
C SER A 295 8.82 12.37 -0.42
N ASN A 296 9.78 12.17 -1.33
CA ASN A 296 10.91 13.07 -1.54
C ASN A 296 10.50 14.25 -2.42
N VAL A 297 10.52 15.48 -1.85
CA VAL A 297 10.09 16.70 -2.55
C VAL A 297 11.00 17.06 -3.72
N LYS A 298 12.30 16.71 -3.63
CA LYS A 298 13.27 16.96 -4.73
C LYS A 298 13.03 16.01 -5.91
N ALA A 299 12.57 14.81 -5.63
CA ALA A 299 12.14 13.87 -6.67
C ALA A 299 10.89 14.39 -7.39
N MET A 300 9.92 14.92 -6.66
CA MET A 300 8.71 15.53 -7.24
C MET A 300 9.05 16.75 -8.11
N GLU A 301 9.93 17.63 -7.66
CA GLU A 301 10.42 18.81 -8.44
C GLU A 301 11.10 18.42 -9.76
N ALA A 302 11.64 17.20 -9.85
CA ALA A 302 12.32 16.71 -11.06
C ALA A 302 11.36 16.15 -12.12
N LEU A 303 10.06 16.00 -11.81
CA LEU A 303 9.07 15.48 -12.75
C LEU A 303 8.61 16.54 -13.76
N SER A 304 8.22 16.10 -14.97
CA SER A 304 7.60 16.98 -15.95
C SER A 304 6.21 17.44 -15.49
N ALA A 305 5.76 18.60 -16.00
CA ALA A 305 4.41 19.10 -15.72
C ALA A 305 3.33 18.10 -16.13
N ASP A 306 3.50 17.41 -17.25
CA ASP A 306 2.57 16.37 -17.72
C ASP A 306 2.52 15.18 -16.76
N ARG A 307 3.66 14.82 -16.14
CA ARG A 307 3.71 13.75 -15.16
C ARG A 307 3.06 14.15 -13.86
N LEU A 308 3.37 15.35 -13.36
CA LEU A 308 2.75 15.91 -12.14
C LEU A 308 1.22 15.97 -12.26
N ALA A 309 0.68 16.37 -13.42
CA ALA A 309 -0.77 16.43 -13.65
C ALA A 309 -1.49 15.06 -13.56
N LYS A 310 -0.76 13.95 -13.68
CA LYS A 310 -1.30 12.58 -13.56
C LYS A 310 -1.24 12.00 -12.14
N LEU A 311 -0.66 12.76 -11.19
CA LEU A 311 -0.54 12.29 -9.81
C LEU A 311 -1.83 12.59 -9.02
N PRO A 312 -2.17 11.75 -8.02
CA PRO A 312 -3.32 12.02 -7.15
C PRO A 312 -3.21 13.32 -6.38
N SER A 313 -1.98 13.78 -6.11
CA SER A 313 -1.66 15.03 -5.41
C SER A 313 -1.70 16.29 -6.31
N ALA A 314 -1.97 16.17 -7.61
CA ALA A 314 -2.10 17.35 -8.47
C ALA A 314 -3.26 18.25 -7.98
N PRO A 315 -3.07 19.60 -7.96
CA PRO A 315 -4.10 20.51 -7.43
C PRO A 315 -5.47 20.37 -8.06
N ASP A 316 -5.53 20.10 -9.37
CA ASP A 316 -6.80 19.88 -10.07
C ASP A 316 -7.45 18.55 -9.67
N ASN A 317 -6.68 17.52 -9.41
CA ASN A 317 -7.16 16.21 -9.01
C ASN A 317 -7.66 16.19 -7.55
N LEU A 318 -7.14 17.10 -6.70
CA LEU A 318 -7.50 17.21 -5.29
C LEU A 318 -8.79 18.01 -5.02
N LYS A 319 -9.35 18.71 -6.01
CA LYS A 319 -10.46 19.66 -5.79
C LYS A 319 -11.64 19.08 -5.00
N ASN A 320 -12.04 17.86 -5.32
CA ASN A 320 -13.14 17.13 -4.67
C ASN A 320 -12.65 15.78 -4.12
N ALA A 321 -11.42 15.71 -3.66
CA ALA A 321 -10.87 14.49 -3.11
C ALA A 321 -11.35 14.24 -1.68
N VAL A 322 -11.53 12.96 -1.34
CA VAL A 322 -11.62 12.48 0.04
C VAL A 322 -10.22 12.12 0.49
N ARG A 323 -9.73 12.74 1.54
CA ARG A 323 -8.53 12.24 2.21
C ARG A 323 -8.91 11.05 3.06
N PHE A 324 -8.26 9.92 2.84
CA PHE A 324 -8.45 8.72 3.63
C PHE A 324 -8.19 9.02 5.12
N ASP A 325 -9.12 8.62 5.97
CA ASP A 325 -9.02 8.81 7.42
C ASP A 325 -8.60 7.48 8.08
N ALA A 326 -7.29 7.34 8.30
CA ALA A 326 -6.73 6.16 8.95
C ALA A 326 -7.26 5.99 10.39
N GLY A 327 -7.45 7.09 11.13
CA GLY A 327 -7.98 7.06 12.49
C GLY A 327 -9.39 6.47 12.53
N PHE A 328 -10.26 6.92 11.62
CA PHE A 328 -11.60 6.34 11.49
C PHE A 328 -11.55 4.82 11.26
N TRP A 329 -10.69 4.36 10.35
CA TRP A 329 -10.61 2.92 10.04
C TRP A 329 -9.93 2.09 11.13
N ILE A 330 -9.05 2.68 11.95
CA ILE A 330 -8.52 2.05 13.17
C ILE A 330 -9.65 1.85 14.18
N ASP A 331 -10.49 2.85 14.40
CA ASP A 331 -11.55 2.82 15.42
C ASP A 331 -12.76 1.96 15.02
N HIS A 332 -13.11 1.90 13.73
CA HIS A 332 -14.37 1.31 13.24
C HIS A 332 -14.17 0.18 12.24
N GLY A 333 -12.93 -0.07 11.79
CA GLY A 333 -12.66 -0.97 10.67
C GLY A 333 -13.06 -2.41 10.92
N GLU A 334 -12.83 -2.95 12.11
CA GLU A 334 -13.17 -4.34 12.46
C GLU A 334 -14.70 -4.57 12.41
N GLU A 335 -15.46 -3.71 13.09
CA GLU A 335 -16.95 -3.79 13.09
C GLU A 335 -17.52 -3.67 11.69
N LEU A 336 -17.03 -2.71 10.91
CA LEU A 336 -17.50 -2.47 9.54
C LEU A 336 -17.10 -3.61 8.58
N ALA A 337 -15.92 -4.21 8.77
CA ALA A 337 -15.50 -5.37 7.99
C ALA A 337 -16.38 -6.59 8.25
N GLU A 338 -16.73 -6.88 9.51
CA GLU A 338 -17.65 -7.97 9.89
C GLU A 338 -19.06 -7.74 9.32
N ARG A 339 -19.57 -6.51 9.46
CA ARG A 339 -20.86 -6.13 8.91
C ARG A 339 -20.88 -6.25 7.39
N PHE A 340 -19.84 -5.79 6.72
CA PHE A 340 -19.69 -5.87 5.27
C PHE A 340 -19.60 -7.32 4.78
N ALA A 341 -18.81 -8.16 5.45
CA ALA A 341 -18.70 -9.58 5.11
C ALA A 341 -20.06 -10.30 5.22
N THR A 342 -20.81 -10.00 6.28
CA THR A 342 -22.18 -10.52 6.46
C THR A 342 -23.12 -10.06 5.35
N TRP A 343 -23.05 -8.76 5.00
CA TRP A 343 -23.87 -8.17 3.95
C TRP A 343 -23.54 -8.74 2.55
N VAL A 344 -22.26 -8.94 2.23
CA VAL A 344 -21.83 -9.54 0.93
C VAL A 344 -22.33 -10.96 0.78
N ALA A 345 -22.42 -11.74 1.88
CA ALA A 345 -22.83 -13.14 1.87
C ALA A 345 -24.34 -13.35 1.66
N GLN A 346 -25.17 -12.34 1.84
CA GLN A 346 -26.62 -12.36 1.60
C GLN A 346 -26.94 -12.21 0.11
#